data_8d03e9d5237559c9c2ace2069572bfd8
#
_entry.id   8d03e9d5237559c9c2ace2069572bfd8
#
_cell.length_a   1.000
_cell.length_b   1.000
_cell.length_c   1.000
_cell.angle_alpha   90.00
_cell.angle_beta   90.00
_cell.angle_gamma   90.00
#
_symmetry.space_group_name_H-M   'P 1'
#
loop_
_entity.id
_entity.type
_entity.pdbx_description
1 polymer ?
#
loop_
_entity_poly.entity_id
_entity_poly.type
_entity_poly.pdbx_seq_one_letter_code
_entity_poly.pdbx_strand_id
1 'polypeptide(L)'
;MKPSFQNRKRRAKEEIVALIVNSARQGASRTRIMNENFLNFKQAKKHIDFAIDMGFLYYDSNGKFVATSKGVEYLRRFFDVVSLENDFTEKRRLLLDMICRDEAKVC
;
A
#
# COMPACT_ATOMS: atom_id res chain seq x y z
N MET A 1 -14.08 11.97 9.51
CA MET A 1 -12.76 11.40 9.48
C MET A 1 -12.49 10.68 8.18
N LYS A 2 -11.38 10.93 7.59
CA LYS A 2 -11.05 10.31 6.34
C LYS A 2 -10.21 9.07 6.55
N PRO A 3 -10.24 8.15 5.63
CA PRO A 3 -9.36 6.99 5.72
C PRO A 3 -7.94 7.50 5.75
N SER A 4 -7.20 7.14 6.76
CA SER A 4 -5.84 7.59 6.88
C SER A 4 -5.02 7.24 5.64
N PHE A 5 -5.38 6.18 5.02
CA PHE A 5 -4.71 5.68 3.86
C PHE A 5 -4.79 6.62 2.69
N GLN A 6 -5.95 7.20 2.46
CA GLN A 6 -6.19 8.01 1.27
C GLN A 6 -5.87 9.46 1.46
N ASN A 7 -5.75 9.89 2.70
CA ASN A 7 -5.66 11.32 2.98
C ASN A 7 -4.33 11.76 3.56
N ARG A 8 -3.41 10.84 3.72
CA ARG A 8 -2.12 11.26 4.20
C ARG A 8 -1.32 11.86 3.06
N LYS A 9 -0.51 12.84 3.40
CA LYS A 9 0.28 13.52 2.40
C LYS A 9 1.37 12.66 1.84
N ARG A 10 1.82 11.68 2.60
CA ARG A 10 2.77 10.71 2.12
C ARG A 10 2.36 9.36 2.64
N ARG A 11 2.76 8.36 1.92
CA ARG A 11 2.34 7.01 2.20
C ARG A 11 3.10 6.45 3.38
N ALA A 12 2.42 5.57 4.11
CA ALA A 12 3.08 4.84 5.17
C ALA A 12 4.05 3.84 4.56
N LYS A 13 5.05 3.45 5.36
CA LYS A 13 6.03 2.48 4.92
C LYS A 13 5.39 1.18 4.46
N GLU A 14 4.39 0.70 5.19
CA GLU A 14 3.71 -0.56 4.85
C GLU A 14 3.08 -0.50 3.48
N GLU A 15 2.51 0.64 3.14
CA GLU A 15 1.87 0.82 1.85
C GLU A 15 2.90 0.83 0.74
N ILE A 16 3.99 1.54 0.93
CA ILE A 16 5.03 1.62 -0.09
C ILE A 16 5.62 0.24 -0.34
N VAL A 17 5.87 -0.51 0.72
CA VAL A 17 6.39 -1.88 0.58
C VAL A 17 5.40 -2.73 -0.20
N ALA A 18 4.11 -2.63 0.10
CA ALA A 18 3.10 -3.40 -0.60
C ALA A 18 3.06 -3.04 -2.09
N LEU A 19 3.15 -1.76 -2.41
CA LEU A 19 3.14 -1.33 -3.81
C LEU A 19 4.35 -1.86 -4.56
N ILE A 20 5.52 -1.85 -3.92
CA ILE A 20 6.73 -2.37 -4.52
C ILE A 20 6.61 -3.87 -4.78
N VAL A 21 6.14 -4.61 -3.79
CA VAL A 21 5.95 -6.05 -3.94
C VAL A 21 4.96 -6.34 -5.06
N ASN A 22 3.89 -5.56 -5.13
CA ASN A 22 2.89 -5.74 -6.17
C ASN A 22 3.48 -5.53 -7.56
N SER A 23 4.29 -4.49 -7.73
CA SER A 23 4.95 -4.24 -9.02
C SER A 23 5.89 -5.37 -9.39
N ALA A 24 6.47 -6.02 -8.40
CA ALA A 24 7.49 -7.05 -8.62
C ALA A 24 6.92 -8.47 -8.70
N ARG A 25 5.59 -8.62 -8.69
CA ARG A 25 5.00 -9.96 -8.68
C ARG A 25 5.44 -10.82 -9.84
N GLN A 26 5.63 -10.22 -11.01
CA GLN A 26 6.06 -10.94 -12.19
C GLN A 26 7.39 -10.43 -12.70
N GLY A 27 8.14 -9.78 -11.81
CA GLY A 27 9.42 -9.22 -12.15
C GLY A 27 9.32 -7.79 -12.63
N ALA A 28 10.11 -6.91 -12.04
CA ALA A 28 10.12 -5.51 -12.43
C ALA A 28 11.49 -4.91 -12.19
N SER A 29 11.91 -4.04 -13.11
CA SER A 29 13.14 -3.27 -12.93
C SER A 29 12.91 -2.18 -11.89
N ARG A 30 14.01 -1.64 -11.38
CA ARG A 30 13.91 -0.51 -10.45
C ARG A 30 13.15 0.65 -11.08
N THR A 31 13.46 0.96 -12.34
CA THR A 31 12.81 2.05 -13.04
C THR A 31 11.31 1.86 -13.11
N ARG A 32 10.88 0.65 -13.42
CA ARG A 32 9.46 0.38 -13.51
C ARG A 32 8.78 0.52 -12.15
N ILE A 33 9.42 0.02 -11.10
CA ILE A 33 8.88 0.15 -9.74
C ILE A 33 8.73 1.61 -9.37
N MET A 34 9.75 2.42 -9.69
CA MET A 34 9.72 3.83 -9.39
C MET A 34 8.59 4.54 -10.13
N ASN A 35 8.46 4.25 -11.41
CA ASN A 35 7.46 4.92 -12.25
C ASN A 35 6.05 4.53 -11.90
N GLU A 36 5.82 3.24 -11.67
CA GLU A 36 4.47 2.77 -11.35
C GLU A 36 3.97 3.30 -10.02
N ASN A 37 4.88 3.58 -9.10
CA ASN A 37 4.50 3.95 -7.74
C ASN A 37 4.87 5.37 -7.37
N PHE A 38 5.32 6.14 -8.35
CA PHE A 38 5.66 7.54 -8.16
C PHE A 38 6.68 7.74 -7.04
N LEU A 39 7.73 6.93 -7.07
CA LEU A 39 8.82 6.99 -6.10
C LEU A 39 10.04 7.60 -6.76
N ASN A 40 10.77 8.42 -6.00
CA ASN A 40 12.08 8.86 -6.49
C ASN A 40 13.09 7.76 -6.20
N PHE A 41 14.32 7.94 -6.70
CA PHE A 41 15.34 6.92 -6.57
C PHE A 41 15.64 6.60 -5.10
N LYS A 42 15.74 7.63 -4.28
CA LYS A 42 16.08 7.45 -2.87
C LYS A 42 15.00 6.64 -2.14
N GLN A 43 13.74 6.99 -2.38
CA GLN A 43 12.63 6.26 -1.76
C GLN A 43 12.60 4.80 -2.24
N ALA A 44 12.75 4.62 -3.54
CA ALA A 44 12.73 3.27 -4.10
C ALA A 44 13.85 2.43 -3.53
N LYS A 45 15.07 2.96 -3.51
CA LYS A 45 16.20 2.22 -3.00
C LYS A 45 15.99 1.81 -1.55
N LYS A 46 15.55 2.75 -0.73
CA LYS A 46 15.33 2.50 0.70
C LYS A 46 14.33 1.38 0.92
N HIS A 47 13.20 1.44 0.25
CA HIS A 47 12.14 0.49 0.50
C HIS A 47 12.34 -0.85 -0.22
N ILE A 48 13.02 -0.83 -1.36
CA ILE A 48 13.39 -2.08 -2.02
C ILE A 48 14.38 -2.83 -1.16
N ASP A 49 15.40 -2.12 -0.64
CA ASP A 49 16.39 -2.76 0.23
C ASP A 49 15.72 -3.36 1.46
N PHE A 50 14.79 -2.63 2.05
CA PHE A 50 14.03 -3.14 3.18
C PHE A 50 13.25 -4.39 2.81
N ALA A 51 12.59 -4.39 1.66
CA ALA A 51 11.80 -5.53 1.23
C ALA A 51 12.68 -6.76 0.99
N ILE A 52 13.88 -6.55 0.46
CA ILE A 52 14.81 -7.65 0.27
C ILE A 52 15.24 -8.20 1.62
N ASP A 53 15.57 -7.33 2.56
CA ASP A 53 15.99 -7.75 3.90
C ASP A 53 14.90 -8.55 4.60
N MET A 54 13.65 -8.19 4.37
CA MET A 54 12.53 -8.91 4.97
C MET A 54 12.19 -10.21 4.25
N GLY A 55 12.83 -10.46 3.13
CA GLY A 55 12.55 -11.66 2.37
C GLY A 55 11.34 -11.57 1.45
N PHE A 56 10.89 -10.36 1.16
CA PHE A 56 9.73 -10.15 0.29
C PHE A 56 10.09 -10.09 -1.18
N LEU A 57 11.34 -9.76 -1.49
CA LEU A 57 11.83 -9.63 -2.86
C LEU A 57 13.18 -10.29 -2.99
N TYR A 58 13.50 -10.69 -4.21
CA TYR A 58 14.88 -11.04 -4.54
C TYR A 58 15.20 -10.45 -5.91
N TYR A 59 16.48 -10.32 -6.17
CA TYR A 59 16.97 -9.75 -7.43
C TYR A 59 17.39 -10.93 -8.30
N ASP A 60 16.79 -11.06 -9.48
CA ASP A 60 17.08 -12.21 -10.32
C ASP A 60 18.25 -11.94 -11.27
N SER A 61 18.64 -12.95 -12.04
CA SER A 61 19.77 -12.83 -12.94
C SER A 61 19.50 -11.93 -14.13
N ASN A 62 18.26 -11.59 -14.37
CA ASN A 62 17.88 -10.71 -15.49
C ASN A 62 17.81 -9.25 -15.08
N GLY A 63 18.24 -8.94 -13.87
CA GLY A 63 18.22 -7.55 -13.40
C GLY A 63 16.88 -7.07 -12.94
N LYS A 64 16.01 -7.96 -12.54
CA LYS A 64 14.69 -7.62 -12.07
C LYS A 64 14.47 -8.03 -10.64
N PHE A 65 13.63 -7.28 -9.95
CA PHE A 65 13.18 -7.63 -8.61
C PHE A 65 11.94 -8.49 -8.74
N VAL A 66 11.88 -9.56 -7.99
CA VAL A 66 10.78 -10.52 -8.07
C VAL A 66 10.25 -10.77 -6.67
N ALA A 67 8.93 -10.77 -6.53
CA ALA A 67 8.31 -11.04 -5.24
C ALA A 67 8.46 -12.50 -4.87
N THR A 68 8.81 -12.75 -3.61
CA THR A 68 8.89 -14.11 -3.07
C THR A 68 7.51 -14.55 -2.60
N SER A 69 7.40 -15.83 -2.22
CA SER A 69 6.16 -16.31 -1.61
C SER A 69 5.80 -15.50 -0.38
N LYS A 70 6.80 -15.16 0.42
CA LYS A 70 6.58 -14.35 1.62
C LYS A 70 6.11 -12.96 1.25
N GLY A 71 6.65 -12.40 0.17
CA GLY A 71 6.22 -11.09 -0.31
C GLY A 71 4.77 -11.11 -0.76
N VAL A 72 4.38 -12.15 -1.49
CA VAL A 72 3.01 -12.28 -1.95
C VAL A 72 2.06 -12.43 -0.76
N GLU A 73 2.49 -13.17 0.26
CA GLU A 73 1.68 -13.33 1.46
C GLU A 73 1.52 -11.99 2.19
N TYR A 74 2.61 -11.21 2.26
CA TYR A 74 2.54 -9.88 2.85
C TYR A 74 1.53 -9.01 2.10
N LEU A 75 1.57 -9.06 0.77
CA LEU A 75 0.68 -8.27 -0.06
C LEU A 75 -0.78 -8.68 0.16
N ARG A 76 -1.05 -9.97 0.28
CA ARG A 76 -2.40 -10.45 0.53
C ARG A 76 -2.93 -9.94 1.86
N ARG A 77 -2.09 -10.02 2.89
CA ARG A 77 -2.50 -9.53 4.22
C ARG A 77 -2.68 -8.02 4.22
N PHE A 78 -1.87 -7.32 3.45
CA PHE A 78 -2.02 -5.88 3.33
C PHE A 78 -3.36 -5.51 2.72
N PHE A 79 -3.76 -6.21 1.66
CA PHE A 79 -5.05 -5.96 1.04
C PHE A 79 -6.22 -6.28 1.98
N ASP A 80 -6.06 -7.29 2.81
CA ASP A 80 -7.08 -7.59 3.81
C ASP A 80 -7.27 -6.42 4.77
N VAL A 81 -6.17 -5.85 5.23
CA VAL A 81 -6.23 -4.70 6.13
C VAL A 81 -6.91 -3.52 5.45
N VAL A 82 -6.53 -3.22 4.21
CA VAL A 82 -7.14 -2.11 3.47
C VAL A 82 -8.63 -2.31 3.30
N SER A 83 -9.04 -3.54 3.00
CA SER A 83 -10.43 -3.86 2.82
C SER A 83 -11.24 -3.61 4.09
N LEU A 84 -10.67 -4.02 5.23
CA LEU A 84 -11.33 -3.81 6.51
C LEU A 84 -11.41 -2.33 6.87
N GLU A 85 -10.35 -1.58 6.58
CA GLU A 85 -10.34 -0.15 6.84
C GLU A 85 -11.42 0.56 6.01
N ASN A 86 -11.52 0.19 4.75
CA ASN A 86 -12.51 0.78 3.86
C ASN A 86 -13.93 0.43 4.31
N ASP A 87 -14.14 -0.79 4.73
CA ASP A 87 -15.43 -1.24 5.20
C ASP A 87 -15.83 -0.48 6.47
N PHE A 88 -14.89 -0.34 7.39
CA PHE A 88 -15.14 0.43 8.61
C PHE A 88 -15.49 1.88 8.28
N THR A 89 -14.72 2.49 7.39
CA THR A 89 -14.93 3.87 7.01
C THR A 89 -16.31 4.08 6.39
N GLU A 90 -16.70 3.16 5.53
CA GLU A 90 -18.00 3.26 4.87
C GLU A 90 -19.14 3.12 5.87
N LYS A 91 -19.05 2.15 6.75
CA LYS A 91 -20.09 1.95 7.74
C LYS A 91 -20.17 3.12 8.72
N ARG A 92 -19.02 3.67 9.07
CA ARG A 92 -18.99 4.82 9.95
C ARG A 92 -19.63 6.03 9.26
N ARG A 93 -19.35 6.20 7.97
CA ARG A 93 -19.94 7.30 7.21
C ARG A 93 -21.47 7.19 7.19
N LEU A 94 -21.99 6.00 6.97
CA LEU A 94 -23.42 5.79 6.95
C LEU A 94 -24.06 6.06 8.31
N LEU A 95 -23.36 5.66 9.36
CA LEU A 95 -23.86 5.93 10.71
C LEU A 95 -23.93 7.43 10.98
N LEU A 96 -22.86 8.14 10.64
CA LEU A 96 -22.83 9.59 10.88
C LEU A 96 -23.83 10.33 10.00
N ASP A 97 -24.09 9.82 8.82
CA ASP A 97 -25.05 10.41 7.92
C ASP A 97 -26.45 10.41 8.52
N MET A 98 -26.80 9.37 9.27
CA MET A 98 -28.10 9.31 9.92
C MET A 98 -28.25 10.43 10.95
N ILE A 99 -27.18 10.70 11.67
CA ILE A 99 -27.22 11.79 12.67
C ILE A 99 -27.34 13.14 11.98
N CYS A 100 -26.54 13.34 10.94
CA CYS A 100 -26.57 14.61 10.23
C CYS A 100 -27.92 14.87 9.58
N ARG A 101 -28.57 13.83 9.13
CA ARG A 101 -29.87 13.96 8.50
C ARG A 101 -30.93 14.43 9.49
N ASP A 102 -30.87 13.92 10.70
CA ASP A 102 -31.84 14.26 11.73
C ASP A 102 -31.55 15.61 12.38
N GLU A 103 -30.27 15.96 12.48
CA GLU A 103 -29.84 17.18 13.13
C GLU A 103 -28.81 17.85 12.23
N ALA A 104 -29.32 18.47 11.20
CA ALA A 104 -28.46 19.02 10.16
C ALA A 104 -27.38 19.96 10.68
N LYS A 105 -27.65 20.64 11.76
CA LYS A 105 -26.73 21.61 12.32
C LYS A 105 -25.57 20.94 13.08
N VAL A 106 -25.67 19.68 13.33
CA VAL A 106 -24.65 18.95 14.06
C VAL A 106 -23.47 18.60 13.19
N CYS A 107 -23.68 18.51 11.91
CA CYS A 107 -22.62 18.14 10.96
C CYS A 107 -21.97 19.34 10.28
#